data_d7fd01f4391236821f890542ba536451
#
_entry.id   d7fd01f4391236821f890542ba536451
#
_cell.length_a   1.000
_cell.length_b   1.000
_cell.length_c   1.000
_cell.angle_alpha   90.00
_cell.angle_beta   90.00
_cell.angle_gamma   90.00
#
_symmetry.space_group_name_H-M   'P 1'
#
loop_
_entity.id
_entity.type
_entity.pdbx_description
1 polymer ?
#
loop_
_entity_poly.entity_id
_entity_poly.type
_entity_poly.pdbx_seq_one_letter_code
_entity_poly.pdbx_strand_id
1 'polypeptide(L)'
;MKNRILYLSLNFCSILLLIYTFRSKTKKVNKKYFWPLYFAFIGLNYFFEFFVLVVGRAYEYEPQILKKKYFDSVLGSMVSQLFVVPTTSLFMSMFHLKARWSTFFSLLLSFGIERIFVKQKIFKHNWWATPYTTVGLQFFYVIARYWTNQVTEKKNRVFEVLTVFFSVFVCYSTMNFLHVSLFRTCFFNVPLYKNQYRSHVTLSSLYSGLSSIIFVFAILKNIRRRATITVAFFIMLEILLIKVKVITIYSYPAFYTASLVTKTASIAIGNFIHQLLNKDSGSSSLNRDKKREMMV
;
A
#
# COMPACT_ATOMS: atom_id res chain seq x y z
N MET A 1 27.77 -2.96 -2.63
CA MET A 1 27.41 -1.90 -3.60
C MET A 1 26.57 -2.42 -4.79
N LYS A 2 26.91 -3.54 -5.42
CA LYS A 2 26.16 -4.08 -6.59
C LYS A 2 24.65 -4.32 -6.31
N ASN A 3 24.28 -4.85 -5.14
CA ASN A 3 22.89 -5.16 -4.81
C ASN A 3 22.01 -3.91 -4.79
N ARG A 4 22.50 -2.81 -4.19
CA ARG A 4 21.77 -1.52 -4.14
C ARG A 4 21.50 -0.97 -5.53
N ILE A 5 22.47 -1.05 -6.45
CA ILE A 5 22.34 -0.52 -7.80
C ILE A 5 21.25 -1.28 -8.57
N LEU A 6 21.30 -2.62 -8.58
CA LEU A 6 20.30 -3.45 -9.25
C LEU A 6 18.90 -3.23 -8.69
N TYR A 7 18.80 -3.09 -7.36
CA TYR A 7 17.54 -2.83 -6.70
C TYR A 7 16.97 -1.44 -7.05
N LEU A 8 17.83 -0.41 -7.04
CA LEU A 8 17.44 0.94 -7.41
C LEU A 8 17.09 1.07 -8.90
N SER A 9 17.82 0.36 -9.81
CA SER A 9 17.50 0.41 -11.23
C SER A 9 16.13 -0.18 -11.56
N LEU A 10 15.73 -1.28 -10.91
CA LEU A 10 14.37 -1.83 -11.06
C LEU A 10 13.29 -0.83 -10.63
N ASN A 11 13.50 -0.18 -9.50
CA ASN A 11 12.57 0.84 -9.00
C ASN A 11 12.53 2.06 -9.92
N PHE A 12 13.66 2.48 -10.45
CA PHE A 12 13.74 3.57 -11.42
C PHE A 12 12.94 3.24 -12.69
N CYS A 13 13.09 2.04 -13.25
CA CYS A 13 12.28 1.57 -14.40
C CYS A 13 10.77 1.58 -14.06
N SER A 14 10.41 1.15 -12.85
CA SER A 14 9.01 1.16 -12.40
C SER A 14 8.46 2.58 -12.28
N ILE A 15 9.26 3.52 -11.77
CA ILE A 15 8.88 4.94 -11.69
C ILE A 15 8.70 5.54 -13.09
N LEU A 16 9.60 5.23 -14.04
CA LEU A 16 9.44 5.67 -15.44
C LEU A 16 8.14 5.13 -16.05
N LEU A 17 7.83 3.86 -15.83
CA LEU A 17 6.57 3.25 -16.28
C LEU A 17 5.35 3.92 -15.63
N LEU A 18 5.44 4.29 -14.35
CA LEU A 18 4.39 5.00 -13.63
C LEU A 18 4.15 6.40 -14.22
N ILE A 19 5.23 7.14 -14.49
CA ILE A 19 5.18 8.47 -15.13
C ILE A 19 4.59 8.36 -16.54
N TYR A 20 5.03 7.37 -17.32
CA TYR A 20 4.48 7.10 -18.65
C TYR A 20 2.97 6.82 -18.57
N THR A 21 2.55 5.93 -17.66
CA THR A 21 1.13 5.61 -17.45
C THR A 21 0.32 6.84 -17.07
N PHE A 22 0.86 7.71 -16.22
CA PHE A 22 0.18 8.95 -15.82
C PHE A 22 0.05 9.96 -16.97
N ARG A 23 1.10 10.14 -17.76
CA ARG A 23 1.16 11.15 -18.85
C ARG A 23 0.47 10.72 -20.13
N SER A 24 0.43 9.43 -20.43
CA SER A 24 -0.11 8.91 -21.69
C SER A 24 -1.55 9.37 -21.93
N LYS A 25 -1.83 9.75 -23.17
CA LYS A 25 -3.17 10.12 -23.66
C LYS A 25 -3.95 8.91 -24.18
N THR A 26 -3.29 7.79 -24.45
CA THR A 26 -3.89 6.58 -25.07
C THR A 26 -4.52 5.61 -24.09
N LYS A 27 -4.51 5.94 -22.78
CA LYS A 27 -5.15 5.11 -21.76
C LYS A 27 -6.68 5.11 -21.91
N LYS A 28 -7.27 3.95 -21.65
CA LYS A 28 -8.71 3.72 -21.79
C LYS A 28 -9.51 4.11 -20.54
N VAL A 29 -8.86 4.04 -19.37
CA VAL A 29 -9.47 4.42 -18.09
C VAL A 29 -9.24 5.90 -17.82
N ASN A 30 -10.25 6.59 -17.28
CA ASN A 30 -10.16 8.00 -16.95
C ASN A 30 -9.01 8.27 -15.93
N LYS A 31 -8.25 9.34 -16.15
CA LYS A 31 -7.09 9.75 -15.34
C LYS A 31 -7.42 9.95 -13.85
N LYS A 32 -8.64 10.30 -13.49
CA LYS A 32 -9.07 10.47 -12.10
C LYS A 32 -8.93 9.20 -11.26
N TYR A 33 -9.05 8.00 -11.89
CA TYR A 33 -8.90 6.72 -11.22
C TYR A 33 -7.45 6.27 -11.06
N PHE A 34 -6.47 7.01 -11.57
CA PHE A 34 -5.06 6.67 -11.50
C PHE A 34 -4.59 6.46 -10.06
N TRP A 35 -4.74 7.47 -9.20
CA TRP A 35 -4.33 7.39 -7.81
C TRP A 35 -5.18 6.41 -6.99
N PRO A 36 -6.52 6.42 -7.10
CA PRO A 36 -7.34 5.40 -6.44
C PRO A 36 -6.91 3.98 -6.74
N LEU A 37 -6.72 3.62 -8.01
CA LEU A 37 -6.29 2.27 -8.40
C LEU A 37 -4.86 1.97 -7.94
N TYR A 38 -3.95 2.93 -8.05
CA TYR A 38 -2.57 2.73 -7.62
C TYR A 38 -2.48 2.41 -6.13
N PHE A 39 -3.12 3.19 -5.27
CA PHE A 39 -3.16 2.92 -3.83
C PHE A 39 -3.89 1.62 -3.49
N ALA A 40 -4.97 1.28 -4.19
CA ALA A 40 -5.64 0.00 -4.00
C ALA A 40 -4.71 -1.18 -4.30
N PHE A 41 -3.93 -1.11 -5.38
CA PHE A 41 -3.00 -2.17 -5.76
C PHE A 41 -1.81 -2.28 -4.81
N ILE A 42 -1.28 -1.16 -4.30
CA ILE A 42 -0.27 -1.19 -3.23
C ILE A 42 -0.85 -1.85 -1.97
N GLY A 43 -2.07 -1.46 -1.56
CA GLY A 43 -2.70 -1.98 -0.36
C GLY A 43 -3.00 -3.47 -0.44
N LEU A 44 -3.48 -3.95 -1.59
CA LEU A 44 -3.64 -5.37 -1.87
C LEU A 44 -2.31 -6.12 -1.77
N ASN A 45 -1.23 -5.57 -2.34
CA ASN A 45 0.09 -6.15 -2.23
C ASN A 45 0.57 -6.22 -0.78
N TYR A 46 0.43 -5.14 -0.01
CA TYR A 46 0.80 -5.12 1.40
C TYR A 46 0.03 -6.18 2.19
N PHE A 47 -1.25 -6.36 1.89
CA PHE A 47 -2.08 -7.38 2.52
C PHE A 47 -1.57 -8.80 2.21
N PHE A 48 -1.31 -9.13 0.94
CA PHE A 48 -0.74 -10.43 0.57
C PHE A 48 0.64 -10.64 1.16
N GLU A 49 1.50 -9.62 1.10
CA GLU A 49 2.86 -9.69 1.60
C GLU A 49 2.92 -9.89 3.11
N PHE A 50 1.97 -9.35 3.86
CA PHE A 50 1.87 -9.60 5.29
C PHE A 50 1.76 -11.11 5.58
N PHE A 51 0.93 -11.84 4.84
CA PHE A 51 0.80 -13.28 5.04
C PHE A 51 2.01 -14.05 4.51
N VAL A 52 2.55 -13.68 3.37
CA VAL A 52 3.64 -14.41 2.71
C VAL A 52 4.98 -14.16 3.39
N LEU A 53 5.38 -12.89 3.55
CA LEU A 53 6.67 -12.52 4.12
C LEU A 53 6.66 -12.53 5.65
N VAL A 54 5.71 -11.82 6.27
CA VAL A 54 5.74 -11.57 7.72
C VAL A 54 5.28 -12.80 8.48
N VAL A 55 4.13 -13.39 8.12
CA VAL A 55 3.57 -14.57 8.79
C VAL A 55 4.20 -15.85 8.27
N GLY A 56 4.38 -16.00 6.96
CA GLY A 56 4.86 -17.24 6.33
C GLY A 56 6.37 -17.35 6.22
N ARG A 57 7.15 -16.26 6.29
CA ARG A 57 8.60 -16.24 6.04
C ARG A 57 9.00 -16.97 4.75
N ALA A 58 8.22 -16.75 3.68
CA ALA A 58 8.39 -17.44 2.43
C ALA A 58 9.77 -17.17 1.79
N TYR A 59 10.26 -15.95 1.95
CA TYR A 59 11.53 -15.46 1.39
C TYR A 59 12.08 -14.29 2.22
N GLU A 60 13.28 -13.84 1.88
CA GLU A 60 13.96 -12.70 2.48
C GLU A 60 14.56 -11.82 1.38
N TYR A 61 14.46 -10.50 1.53
CA TYR A 61 15.20 -9.52 0.72
C TYR A 61 16.49 -9.13 1.45
N GLU A 62 17.55 -8.88 0.69
CA GLU A 62 18.85 -8.43 1.21
C GLU A 62 19.37 -7.20 0.40
N PRO A 63 18.65 -6.07 0.36
CA PRO A 63 19.08 -4.87 -0.35
C PRO A 63 20.28 -4.18 0.30
N GLN A 64 20.63 -4.53 1.55
CA GLN A 64 21.75 -4.00 2.32
C GLN A 64 21.69 -2.47 2.54
N ILE A 65 20.50 -1.96 2.83
CA ILE A 65 20.23 -0.54 3.09
C ILE A 65 20.21 -0.27 4.59
N LEU A 66 19.52 -1.12 5.37
CA LEU A 66 19.38 -0.98 6.82
C LEU A 66 20.30 -1.94 7.57
N LYS A 67 20.82 -1.50 8.73
CA LYS A 67 21.72 -2.33 9.58
C LYS A 67 21.03 -3.57 10.17
N LYS A 68 19.71 -3.50 10.42
CA LYS A 68 18.95 -4.61 11.01
C LYS A 68 18.39 -5.48 9.89
N LYS A 69 18.89 -6.72 9.78
CA LYS A 69 18.59 -7.66 8.67
C LYS A 69 17.09 -7.83 8.42
N TYR A 70 16.27 -7.96 9.48
CA TYR A 70 14.83 -8.14 9.31
C TYR A 70 14.14 -6.87 8.78
N PHE A 71 14.51 -5.69 9.30
CA PHE A 71 13.98 -4.43 8.77
C PHE A 71 14.48 -4.15 7.35
N ASP A 72 15.71 -4.55 7.02
CA ASP A 72 16.24 -4.46 5.65
C ASP A 72 15.43 -5.31 4.68
N SER A 73 15.07 -6.53 5.09
CA SER A 73 14.21 -7.42 4.30
C SER A 73 12.81 -6.85 4.12
N VAL A 74 12.20 -6.32 5.16
CA VAL A 74 10.88 -5.68 5.08
C VAL A 74 10.93 -4.42 4.20
N LEU A 75 11.99 -3.61 4.30
CA LEU A 75 12.18 -2.44 3.43
C LEU A 75 12.30 -2.88 1.96
N GLY A 76 13.08 -3.92 1.69
CA GLY A 76 13.23 -4.48 0.35
C GLY A 76 11.90 -4.91 -0.25
N SER A 77 11.12 -5.66 0.49
CA SER A 77 9.77 -6.05 0.09
C SER A 77 8.89 -4.82 -0.13
N MET A 78 8.84 -3.91 0.84
CA MET A 78 7.98 -2.73 0.80
C MET A 78 8.22 -1.86 -0.44
N VAL A 79 9.48 -1.64 -0.82
CA VAL A 79 9.82 -0.88 -2.04
C VAL A 79 9.37 -1.61 -3.31
N SER A 80 9.51 -2.94 -3.37
CA SER A 80 8.98 -3.74 -4.48
C SER A 80 7.46 -3.65 -4.57
N GLN A 81 6.77 -3.72 -3.42
CA GLN A 81 5.31 -3.64 -3.32
C GLN A 81 4.76 -2.23 -3.55
N LEU A 82 5.56 -1.19 -3.35
CA LEU A 82 5.19 0.17 -3.70
C LEU A 82 5.30 0.44 -5.20
N PHE A 83 6.35 -0.05 -5.86
CA PHE A 83 6.69 0.40 -7.20
C PHE A 83 6.52 -0.68 -8.28
N VAL A 84 7.01 -1.90 -8.09
CA VAL A 84 7.12 -2.86 -9.20
C VAL A 84 5.76 -3.46 -9.57
N VAL A 85 5.14 -4.17 -8.64
CA VAL A 85 3.89 -4.91 -8.90
C VAL A 85 2.70 -3.97 -9.10
N PRO A 86 2.48 -2.91 -8.29
CA PRO A 86 1.35 -2.01 -8.51
C PRO A 86 1.47 -1.21 -9.80
N THR A 87 2.69 -0.81 -10.18
CA THR A 87 2.88 -0.03 -11.42
C THR A 87 2.57 -0.86 -12.65
N THR A 88 3.05 -2.11 -12.72
CA THR A 88 2.72 -3.02 -13.83
C THR A 88 1.23 -3.34 -13.88
N SER A 89 0.59 -3.53 -12.73
CA SER A 89 -0.86 -3.77 -12.61
C SER A 89 -1.67 -2.55 -13.05
N LEU A 90 -1.24 -1.35 -12.61
CA LEU A 90 -1.87 -0.10 -13.01
C LEU A 90 -1.72 0.15 -14.51
N PHE A 91 -0.52 -0.06 -15.07
CA PHE A 91 -0.27 0.04 -16.50
C PHE A 91 -1.23 -0.86 -17.28
N MET A 92 -1.31 -2.14 -16.94
CA MET A 92 -2.20 -3.08 -17.62
C MET A 92 -3.68 -2.69 -17.48
N SER A 93 -4.09 -2.21 -16.32
CA SER A 93 -5.46 -1.79 -16.04
C SER A 93 -5.84 -0.52 -16.80
N MET A 94 -4.99 0.51 -16.77
CA MET A 94 -5.25 1.80 -17.41
C MET A 94 -5.34 1.69 -18.95
N PHE A 95 -4.63 0.73 -19.55
CA PHE A 95 -4.64 0.51 -21.00
C PHE A 95 -5.53 -0.65 -21.44
N HIS A 96 -6.23 -1.33 -20.51
CA HIS A 96 -7.05 -2.53 -20.78
C HIS A 96 -6.30 -3.59 -21.59
N LEU A 97 -5.05 -3.87 -21.18
CA LEU A 97 -4.22 -4.82 -21.91
C LEU A 97 -4.80 -6.25 -21.87
N LYS A 98 -4.61 -7.00 -22.95
CA LYS A 98 -5.06 -8.40 -23.05
C LYS A 98 -4.33 -9.31 -22.07
N ALA A 99 -4.93 -10.46 -21.71
CA ALA A 99 -4.40 -11.44 -20.76
C ALA A 99 -2.95 -11.90 -21.07
N ARG A 100 -2.58 -11.98 -22.37
CA ARG A 100 -1.20 -12.32 -22.78
C ARG A 100 -0.14 -11.40 -22.17
N TRP A 101 -0.46 -10.12 -21.93
CA TRP A 101 0.44 -9.18 -21.30
C TRP A 101 0.62 -9.46 -19.80
N SER A 102 -0.42 -9.92 -19.11
CA SER A 102 -0.25 -10.35 -17.71
C SER A 102 0.69 -11.55 -17.61
N THR A 103 0.57 -12.51 -18.53
CA THR A 103 1.51 -13.65 -18.62
C THR A 103 2.92 -13.18 -18.91
N PHE A 104 3.11 -12.28 -19.89
CA PHE A 104 4.42 -11.72 -20.18
C PHE A 104 5.07 -11.05 -18.97
N PHE A 105 4.34 -10.14 -18.29
CA PHE A 105 4.88 -9.45 -17.11
C PHE A 105 5.13 -10.40 -15.94
N SER A 106 4.28 -11.42 -15.73
CA SER A 106 4.52 -12.40 -14.68
C SER A 106 5.80 -13.21 -14.94
N LEU A 107 6.00 -13.66 -16.16
CA LEU A 107 7.21 -14.38 -16.54
C LEU A 107 8.47 -13.49 -16.49
N LEU A 108 8.37 -12.24 -16.95
CA LEU A 108 9.47 -11.28 -16.90
C LEU A 108 9.89 -11.00 -15.44
N LEU A 109 8.94 -10.75 -14.55
CA LEU A 109 9.22 -10.44 -13.16
C LEU A 109 9.74 -11.67 -12.40
N SER A 110 9.17 -12.87 -12.62
CA SER A 110 9.56 -14.06 -11.90
C SER A 110 10.83 -14.70 -12.51
N PHE A 111 10.80 -15.11 -13.76
CA PHE A 111 11.94 -15.80 -14.40
C PHE A 111 13.05 -14.86 -14.89
N GLY A 112 12.72 -13.60 -15.23
CA GLY A 112 13.71 -12.59 -15.56
C GLY A 112 14.35 -11.99 -14.31
N ILE A 113 13.60 -11.17 -13.60
CA ILE A 113 14.12 -10.30 -12.53
C ILE A 113 14.40 -11.07 -11.24
N GLU A 114 13.45 -11.88 -10.74
CA GLU A 114 13.63 -12.63 -9.50
C GLU A 114 14.82 -13.60 -9.60
N ARG A 115 14.98 -14.32 -10.72
CA ARG A 115 16.14 -15.21 -10.93
C ARG A 115 17.47 -14.47 -10.86
N ILE A 116 17.54 -13.26 -11.45
CA ILE A 116 18.72 -12.40 -11.35
C ILE A 116 18.95 -12.01 -9.88
N PHE A 117 17.90 -11.63 -9.15
CA PHE A 117 18.00 -11.22 -7.75
C PHE A 117 18.43 -12.37 -6.85
N VAL A 118 17.94 -13.60 -7.08
CA VAL A 118 18.39 -14.81 -6.38
C VAL A 118 19.87 -15.08 -6.67
N LYS A 119 20.30 -15.03 -7.94
CA LYS A 119 21.69 -15.22 -8.33
C LYS A 119 22.64 -14.18 -7.72
N GLN A 120 22.16 -12.95 -7.55
CA GLN A 120 22.94 -11.85 -6.93
C GLN A 120 22.77 -11.79 -5.39
N LYS A 121 22.10 -12.75 -4.77
CA LYS A 121 21.83 -12.82 -3.32
C LYS A 121 21.10 -11.58 -2.79
N ILE A 122 20.29 -10.92 -3.61
CA ILE A 122 19.40 -9.82 -3.22
C ILE A 122 18.07 -10.36 -2.70
N PHE A 123 17.67 -11.52 -3.20
CA PHE A 123 16.45 -12.24 -2.86
C PHE A 123 16.79 -13.69 -2.52
N LYS A 124 16.30 -14.16 -1.40
CA LYS A 124 16.55 -15.52 -0.90
C LYS A 124 15.23 -16.22 -0.66
N HIS A 125 15.04 -17.36 -1.31
CA HIS A 125 13.92 -18.25 -1.03
C HIS A 125 14.17 -19.02 0.28
N ASN A 126 13.13 -19.13 1.12
CA ASN A 126 13.09 -20.09 2.24
C ASN A 126 12.32 -21.34 1.78
N TRP A 127 10.97 -21.28 1.81
CA TRP A 127 10.13 -22.35 1.23
C TRP A 127 9.46 -21.91 -0.08
N TRP A 128 9.58 -20.60 -0.45
CA TRP A 128 9.06 -20.06 -1.70
C TRP A 128 9.82 -20.58 -2.92
N ALA A 129 9.17 -20.60 -4.07
CA ALA A 129 9.80 -20.94 -5.33
C ALA A 129 9.31 -19.99 -6.45
N THR A 130 10.15 -19.76 -7.44
CA THR A 130 9.85 -18.86 -8.58
C THR A 130 8.49 -19.15 -9.27
N PRO A 131 8.04 -20.42 -9.44
CA PRO A 131 6.69 -20.67 -9.96
C PRO A 131 5.57 -20.07 -9.12
N TYR A 132 5.73 -20.01 -7.79
CA TYR A 132 4.73 -19.38 -6.91
C TYR A 132 4.63 -17.88 -7.16
N THR A 133 5.76 -17.21 -7.44
CA THR A 133 5.76 -15.80 -7.85
C THR A 133 4.98 -15.62 -9.16
N THR A 134 5.19 -16.50 -10.15
CA THR A 134 4.48 -16.44 -11.43
C THR A 134 2.97 -16.57 -11.23
N VAL A 135 2.55 -17.60 -10.50
CA VAL A 135 1.12 -17.83 -10.22
C VAL A 135 0.52 -16.69 -9.39
N GLY A 136 1.24 -16.25 -8.35
CA GLY A 136 0.81 -15.13 -7.50
C GLY A 136 0.62 -13.84 -8.30
N LEU A 137 1.55 -13.51 -9.19
CA LEU A 137 1.44 -12.33 -10.07
C LEU A 137 0.27 -12.46 -11.05
N GLN A 138 0.05 -13.64 -11.66
CA GLN A 138 -1.10 -13.88 -12.52
C GLN A 138 -2.42 -13.64 -11.78
N PHE A 139 -2.54 -14.23 -10.59
CA PHE A 139 -3.71 -14.06 -9.74
C PHE A 139 -3.91 -12.58 -9.36
N PHE A 140 -2.83 -11.90 -8.99
CA PHE A 140 -2.87 -10.48 -8.67
C PHE A 140 -3.35 -9.63 -9.86
N TYR A 141 -2.87 -9.89 -11.08
CA TYR A 141 -3.30 -9.15 -12.27
C TYR A 141 -4.77 -9.39 -12.63
N VAL A 142 -5.30 -10.60 -12.37
CA VAL A 142 -6.73 -10.89 -12.52
C VAL A 142 -7.54 -10.07 -11.51
N ILE A 143 -7.12 -10.04 -10.24
CA ILE A 143 -7.77 -9.24 -9.20
C ILE A 143 -7.70 -7.75 -9.56
N ALA A 144 -6.55 -7.23 -9.99
CA ALA A 144 -6.39 -5.83 -10.35
C ALA A 144 -7.32 -5.41 -11.50
N ARG A 145 -7.49 -6.26 -12.51
CA ARG A 145 -8.44 -6.03 -13.59
C ARG A 145 -9.88 -6.03 -13.10
N TYR A 146 -10.26 -7.03 -12.29
CA TYR A 146 -11.58 -7.11 -11.69
C TYR A 146 -11.87 -5.87 -10.83
N TRP A 147 -10.90 -5.47 -9.97
CA TRP A 147 -11.00 -4.27 -9.15
C TRP A 147 -11.21 -3.01 -9.97
N THR A 148 -10.43 -2.85 -11.04
CA THR A 148 -10.57 -1.72 -11.96
C THR A 148 -11.99 -1.63 -12.49
N ASN A 149 -12.54 -2.72 -13.01
CA ASN A 149 -13.92 -2.77 -13.54
C ASN A 149 -14.94 -2.40 -12.45
N GLN A 150 -14.82 -2.94 -11.23
CA GLN A 150 -15.74 -2.63 -10.13
C GLN A 150 -15.72 -1.14 -9.76
N VAL A 151 -14.53 -0.49 -9.76
CA VAL A 151 -14.39 0.92 -9.37
C VAL A 151 -14.76 1.86 -10.53
N THR A 152 -14.35 1.55 -11.76
CA THR A 152 -14.47 2.50 -12.88
C THR A 152 -15.78 2.38 -13.65
N GLU A 153 -16.26 1.16 -13.89
CA GLU A 153 -17.44 0.89 -14.70
C GLU A 153 -18.69 0.69 -13.83
N LYS A 154 -18.62 -0.25 -12.89
CA LYS A 154 -19.76 -0.60 -12.04
C LYS A 154 -20.00 0.37 -10.89
N LYS A 155 -19.01 1.19 -10.52
CA LYS A 155 -19.05 2.12 -9.38
C LYS A 155 -19.53 1.44 -8.09
N ASN A 156 -18.97 0.25 -7.84
CA ASN A 156 -19.36 -0.58 -6.71
C ASN A 156 -18.87 0.04 -5.41
N ARG A 157 -19.82 0.43 -4.54
CA ARG A 157 -19.55 1.12 -3.29
C ARG A 157 -18.59 0.38 -2.36
N VAL A 158 -18.66 -0.94 -2.32
CA VAL A 158 -17.74 -1.76 -1.49
C VAL A 158 -16.31 -1.59 -1.96
N PHE A 159 -16.06 -1.67 -3.28
CA PHE A 159 -14.73 -1.50 -3.85
C PHE A 159 -14.21 -0.07 -3.73
N GLU A 160 -15.09 0.95 -3.77
CA GLU A 160 -14.71 2.33 -3.48
C GLU A 160 -14.25 2.49 -2.02
N VAL A 161 -15.02 1.96 -1.07
CA VAL A 161 -14.68 1.99 0.38
C VAL A 161 -13.37 1.24 0.64
N LEU A 162 -13.20 0.05 0.07
CA LEU A 162 -11.96 -0.72 0.17
C LEU A 162 -10.76 0.01 -0.48
N THR A 163 -10.99 0.77 -1.56
CA THR A 163 -9.95 1.61 -2.18
C THR A 163 -9.50 2.72 -1.24
N VAL A 164 -10.42 3.38 -0.55
CA VAL A 164 -10.10 4.37 0.49
C VAL A 164 -9.37 3.70 1.66
N PHE A 165 -9.83 2.54 2.11
CA PHE A 165 -9.18 1.77 3.17
C PHE A 165 -7.72 1.44 2.82
N PHE A 166 -7.47 0.88 1.65
CA PHE A 166 -6.10 0.56 1.23
C PHE A 166 -5.23 1.80 1.10
N SER A 167 -5.77 2.94 0.67
CA SER A 167 -5.02 4.19 0.60
C SER A 167 -4.56 4.68 1.98
N VAL A 168 -5.45 4.64 2.97
CA VAL A 168 -5.14 4.96 4.37
C VAL A 168 -4.14 3.96 4.94
N PHE A 169 -4.38 2.66 4.75
CA PHE A 169 -3.54 1.57 5.26
C PHE A 169 -2.11 1.64 4.72
N VAL A 170 -1.94 1.88 3.42
CA VAL A 170 -0.62 2.04 2.80
C VAL A 170 0.13 3.22 3.38
N CYS A 171 -0.50 4.38 3.47
CA CYS A 171 0.15 5.56 4.03
C CYS A 171 0.54 5.34 5.50
N TYR A 172 -0.38 4.83 6.30
CA TYR A 172 -0.18 4.59 7.73
C TYR A 172 0.93 3.55 7.96
N SER A 173 0.87 2.39 7.29
CA SER A 173 1.86 1.31 7.46
C SER A 173 3.25 1.74 6.99
N THR A 174 3.34 2.43 5.84
CA THR A 174 4.60 2.90 5.28
C THR A 174 5.27 3.90 6.23
N MET A 175 4.54 4.90 6.71
CA MET A 175 5.08 5.92 7.60
C MET A 175 5.46 5.34 8.97
N ASN A 176 4.63 4.44 9.53
CA ASN A 176 4.95 3.72 10.77
C ASN A 176 6.25 2.92 10.62
N PHE A 177 6.41 2.17 9.54
CA PHE A 177 7.64 1.42 9.32
C PHE A 177 8.84 2.35 9.17
N LEU A 178 8.73 3.44 8.41
CA LEU A 178 9.84 4.35 8.17
C LEU A 178 10.33 5.04 9.46
N HIS A 179 9.42 5.58 10.28
CA HIS A 179 9.88 6.28 11.49
C HIS A 179 10.49 5.32 12.53
N VAL A 180 10.08 4.04 12.55
CA VAL A 180 10.70 3.05 13.44
C VAL A 180 12.03 2.56 12.87
N SER A 181 12.07 2.21 11.60
CA SER A 181 13.26 1.61 10.98
C SER A 181 14.41 2.60 10.81
N LEU A 182 14.11 3.88 10.53
CA LEU A 182 15.10 4.93 10.31
C LEU A 182 15.44 5.69 11.59
N PHE A 183 14.42 6.06 12.39
CA PHE A 183 14.61 6.96 13.55
C PHE A 183 14.47 6.25 14.90
N ARG A 184 14.14 4.94 14.91
CA ARG A 184 14.00 4.13 16.13
C ARG A 184 13.12 4.83 17.18
N THR A 185 11.97 5.36 16.79
CA THR A 185 11.10 6.16 17.66
C THR A 185 10.46 5.34 18.76
N CYS A 186 9.99 4.12 18.43
CA CYS A 186 9.32 3.21 19.35
C CYS A 186 9.50 1.74 18.95
N PHE A 187 9.05 0.83 19.81
CA PHE A 187 9.09 -0.60 19.58
C PHE A 187 7.93 -1.31 20.30
N PHE A 188 7.23 -2.24 19.62
CA PHE A 188 6.28 -3.14 20.26
C PHE A 188 7.00 -4.29 20.97
N ASN A 189 6.80 -4.44 22.28
CA ASN A 189 7.52 -5.39 23.14
C ASN A 189 6.81 -6.73 23.33
N VAL A 190 5.73 -7.00 22.64
CA VAL A 190 4.99 -8.26 22.77
C VAL A 190 5.70 -9.36 21.99
N PRO A 191 6.18 -10.44 22.64
CA PRO A 191 6.96 -11.50 21.99
C PRO A 191 6.07 -12.52 21.30
N LEU A 192 5.58 -12.21 20.08
CA LEU A 192 4.83 -13.17 19.24
C LEU A 192 5.73 -14.22 18.61
N TYR A 193 6.97 -13.87 18.32
CA TYR A 193 7.96 -14.74 17.69
C TYR A 193 9.32 -14.61 18.40
N LYS A 194 10.21 -15.62 18.23
CA LYS A 194 11.59 -15.57 18.72
C LYS A 194 12.34 -14.32 18.21
N ASN A 195 12.03 -13.86 16.98
CA ASN A 195 12.59 -12.64 16.43
C ASN A 195 11.72 -11.44 16.83
N GLN A 196 12.25 -10.60 17.71
CA GLN A 196 11.56 -9.40 18.21
C GLN A 196 11.19 -8.40 17.11
N TYR A 197 12.04 -8.23 16.09
CA TYR A 197 11.75 -7.33 14.96
C TYR A 197 10.57 -7.83 14.14
N ARG A 198 10.42 -9.15 13.99
CA ARG A 198 9.26 -9.76 13.34
C ARG A 198 7.99 -9.54 14.17
N SER A 199 8.05 -9.74 15.48
CA SER A 199 6.94 -9.46 16.40
C SER A 199 6.48 -8.00 16.28
N HIS A 200 7.44 -7.06 16.28
CA HIS A 200 7.15 -5.65 16.11
C HIS A 200 6.47 -5.34 14.77
N VAL A 201 7.00 -5.83 13.64
CA VAL A 201 6.40 -5.59 12.31
C VAL A 201 5.00 -6.19 12.23
N THR A 202 4.78 -7.38 12.76
CA THR A 202 3.45 -8.02 12.81
C THR A 202 2.45 -7.15 13.57
N LEU A 203 2.80 -6.73 14.78
CA LEU A 203 1.93 -5.89 15.63
C LEU A 203 1.70 -4.52 15.02
N SER A 204 2.72 -3.90 14.47
CA SER A 204 2.63 -2.60 13.79
C SER A 204 1.72 -2.68 12.56
N SER A 205 1.80 -3.75 11.78
CA SER A 205 0.92 -3.96 10.62
C SER A 205 -0.54 -4.20 11.02
N LEU A 206 -0.79 -5.00 12.06
CA LEU A 206 -2.13 -5.21 12.61
C LEU A 206 -2.71 -3.91 13.18
N TYR A 207 -1.91 -3.18 13.95
CA TYR A 207 -2.30 -1.87 14.49
C TYR A 207 -2.64 -0.87 13.37
N SER A 208 -1.82 -0.84 12.31
CA SER A 208 -2.07 0.00 11.13
C SER A 208 -3.37 -0.38 10.41
N GLY A 209 -3.64 -1.68 10.27
CA GLY A 209 -4.88 -2.18 9.65
C GLY A 209 -6.12 -1.78 10.44
N LEU A 210 -6.13 -2.04 11.75
CA LEU A 210 -7.24 -1.69 12.64
C LEU A 210 -7.46 -0.16 12.70
N SER A 211 -6.37 0.61 12.79
CA SER A 211 -6.44 2.08 12.77
C SER A 211 -7.05 2.59 11.47
N SER A 212 -6.67 1.98 10.33
CA SER A 212 -7.17 2.37 9.02
C SER A 212 -8.67 2.14 8.86
N ILE A 213 -9.22 1.07 9.44
CA ILE A 213 -10.68 0.84 9.47
C ILE A 213 -11.40 2.02 10.15
N ILE A 214 -10.92 2.44 11.32
CA ILE A 214 -11.54 3.53 12.08
C ILE A 214 -11.39 4.87 11.33
N PHE A 215 -10.24 5.14 10.73
CA PHE A 215 -10.03 6.34 9.90
C PHE A 215 -10.97 6.40 8.70
N VAL A 216 -11.19 5.27 8.02
CA VAL A 216 -12.14 5.19 6.90
C VAL A 216 -13.56 5.55 7.35
N PHE A 217 -14.01 5.05 8.49
CA PHE A 217 -15.32 5.45 9.03
C PHE A 217 -15.43 6.96 9.27
N ALA A 218 -14.36 7.59 9.79
CA ALA A 218 -14.33 9.03 9.99
C ALA A 218 -14.36 9.80 8.64
N ILE A 219 -13.65 9.32 7.63
CA ILE A 219 -13.59 9.92 6.30
C ILE A 219 -14.94 9.82 5.58
N LEU A 220 -15.56 8.65 5.54
CA LEU A 220 -16.81 8.42 4.82
C LEU A 220 -17.98 9.25 5.36
N LYS A 221 -17.96 9.62 6.63
CA LYS A 221 -18.98 10.44 7.25
C LYS A 221 -18.73 11.96 7.15
N ASN A 222 -17.68 12.36 6.43
CA ASN A 222 -17.32 13.75 6.04
C ASN A 222 -17.41 14.81 7.18
N ILE A 223 -16.97 14.48 8.41
CA ILE A 223 -17.03 15.39 9.52
C ILE A 223 -15.60 15.69 10.00
N ARG A 224 -15.09 16.91 9.71
CA ARG A 224 -13.78 17.40 10.21
C ARG A 224 -13.58 17.14 11.71
N ARG A 225 -14.62 17.39 12.52
CA ARG A 225 -14.62 17.13 13.96
C ARG A 225 -14.34 15.66 14.31
N ARG A 226 -14.83 14.69 13.49
CA ARG A 226 -14.59 13.26 13.73
C ARG A 226 -13.15 12.86 13.44
N ALA A 227 -12.53 13.45 12.43
CA ALA A 227 -11.10 13.20 12.16
C ALA A 227 -10.23 13.61 13.35
N THR A 228 -10.48 14.79 13.94
CA THR A 228 -9.76 15.26 15.13
C THR A 228 -10.03 14.35 16.33
N ILE A 229 -11.29 13.96 16.58
CA ILE A 229 -11.65 13.03 17.67
C ILE A 229 -10.95 11.68 17.46
N THR A 230 -10.91 11.17 16.23
CA THR A 230 -10.24 9.89 15.92
C THR A 230 -8.74 9.97 16.17
N VAL A 231 -8.08 11.06 15.78
CA VAL A 231 -6.65 11.27 16.07
C VAL A 231 -6.41 11.33 17.58
N ALA A 232 -7.23 12.08 18.32
CA ALA A 232 -7.13 12.18 19.79
C ALA A 232 -7.33 10.79 20.45
N PHE A 233 -8.30 10.02 19.99
CA PHE A 233 -8.53 8.65 20.48
C PHE A 233 -7.28 7.76 20.30
N PHE A 234 -6.64 7.80 19.12
CA PHE A 234 -5.44 6.99 18.90
C PHE A 234 -4.23 7.50 19.71
N ILE A 235 -4.10 8.79 19.96
CA ILE A 235 -3.08 9.31 20.88
C ILE A 235 -3.32 8.80 22.30
N MET A 236 -4.57 8.81 22.78
CA MET A 236 -4.93 8.24 24.09
C MET A 236 -4.66 6.74 24.16
N LEU A 237 -4.99 5.99 23.11
CA LEU A 237 -4.70 4.56 23.01
C LEU A 237 -3.18 4.30 23.05
N GLU A 238 -2.37 5.09 22.35
CA GLU A 238 -0.93 4.99 22.39
C GLU A 238 -0.37 5.26 23.80
N ILE A 239 -0.87 6.27 24.48
CA ILE A 239 -0.51 6.56 25.88
C ILE A 239 -0.84 5.35 26.79
N LEU A 240 -2.00 4.72 26.60
CA LEU A 240 -2.37 3.51 27.34
C LEU A 240 -1.41 2.35 27.03
N LEU A 241 -1.12 2.08 25.73
CA LEU A 241 -0.19 1.03 25.32
C LEU A 241 1.23 1.25 25.86
N ILE A 242 1.65 2.49 26.01
CA ILE A 242 2.93 2.85 26.64
C ILE A 242 2.88 2.55 28.15
N LYS A 243 1.81 2.96 28.84
CA LYS A 243 1.64 2.70 30.30
C LYS A 243 1.63 1.22 30.63
N VAL A 244 1.01 0.38 29.81
CA VAL A 244 0.99 -1.09 29.97
C VAL A 244 2.23 -1.77 29.39
N LYS A 245 3.26 -0.99 28.99
CA LYS A 245 4.55 -1.48 28.47
C LYS A 245 4.47 -2.33 27.20
N VAL A 246 3.38 -2.25 26.46
CA VAL A 246 3.21 -2.88 25.13
C VAL A 246 4.05 -2.13 24.09
N ILE A 247 4.18 -0.80 24.22
CA ILE A 247 5.06 0.03 23.40
C ILE A 247 6.16 0.64 24.28
N THR A 248 7.40 0.46 23.86
CA THR A 248 8.55 1.18 24.42
C THR A 248 8.90 2.35 23.51
N ILE A 249 9.09 3.54 24.08
CA ILE A 249 9.50 4.75 23.36
C ILE A 249 10.97 5.02 23.64
N TYR A 250 11.72 5.30 22.56
CA TYR A 250 13.13 5.71 22.67
C TYR A 250 13.31 7.22 22.64
N SER A 251 12.39 7.96 21.99
CA SER A 251 12.36 9.42 21.94
C SER A 251 10.92 9.91 21.90
N TYR A 252 10.45 10.49 23.01
CA TYR A 252 9.07 11.00 23.11
C TYR A 252 8.73 12.07 22.06
N PRO A 253 9.56 13.14 21.86
CA PRO A 253 9.27 14.14 20.84
C PRO A 253 9.19 13.54 19.44
N ALA A 254 10.15 12.70 19.06
CA ALA A 254 10.19 12.07 17.75
C ALA A 254 8.99 11.13 17.54
N PHE A 255 8.60 10.36 18.56
CA PHE A 255 7.44 9.47 18.49
C PHE A 255 6.14 10.23 18.29
N TYR A 256 5.82 11.21 19.14
CA TYR A 256 4.55 11.94 19.04
C TYR A 256 4.46 12.77 17.76
N THR A 257 5.56 13.38 17.32
CA THR A 257 5.60 14.09 16.03
C THR A 257 5.36 13.13 14.87
N ALA A 258 6.07 12.00 14.81
CA ALA A 258 5.90 11.01 13.77
C ALA A 258 4.49 10.40 13.78
N SER A 259 3.97 10.08 14.95
CA SER A 259 2.62 9.55 15.15
C SER A 259 1.54 10.53 14.64
N LEU A 260 1.65 11.82 15.00
CA LEU A 260 0.72 12.86 14.54
C LEU A 260 0.79 13.04 13.02
N VAL A 261 1.99 13.15 12.46
CA VAL A 261 2.21 13.28 11.01
C VAL A 261 1.64 12.07 10.27
N THR A 262 1.90 10.86 10.75
CA THR A 262 1.38 9.62 10.16
C THR A 262 -0.14 9.62 10.11
N LYS A 263 -0.82 9.94 11.20
CA LYS A 263 -2.29 9.96 11.28
C LYS A 263 -2.90 11.03 10.37
N THR A 264 -2.37 12.25 10.43
CA THR A 264 -2.89 13.36 9.62
C THR A 264 -2.67 13.15 8.14
N ALA A 265 -1.48 12.67 7.72
CA ALA A 265 -1.20 12.33 6.33
C ALA A 265 -2.10 11.20 5.81
N SER A 266 -2.33 10.17 6.62
CA SER A 266 -3.18 9.03 6.24
C SER A 266 -4.64 9.47 6.03
N ILE A 267 -5.18 10.32 6.91
CA ILE A 267 -6.52 10.91 6.75
C ILE A 267 -6.57 11.81 5.51
N ALA A 268 -5.55 12.63 5.28
CA ALA A 268 -5.49 13.53 4.12
C ALA A 268 -5.49 12.74 2.80
N ILE A 269 -4.69 11.68 2.69
CA ILE A 269 -4.65 10.80 1.51
C ILE A 269 -5.99 10.07 1.34
N GLY A 270 -6.56 9.53 2.41
CA GLY A 270 -7.87 8.88 2.36
C GLY A 270 -8.97 9.81 1.88
N ASN A 271 -9.02 11.05 2.38
CA ASN A 271 -9.96 12.09 1.93
C ASN A 271 -9.74 12.46 0.46
N PHE A 272 -8.49 12.62 0.03
CA PHE A 272 -8.16 12.89 -1.37
C PHE A 272 -8.67 11.80 -2.30
N ILE A 273 -8.43 10.53 -1.97
CA ILE A 273 -8.90 9.39 -2.77
C ILE A 273 -10.44 9.31 -2.76
N HIS A 274 -11.07 9.53 -1.60
CA HIS A 274 -12.52 9.56 -1.50
C HIS A 274 -13.15 10.66 -2.38
N GLN A 275 -12.57 11.86 -2.40
CA GLN A 275 -13.02 12.94 -3.27
C GLN A 275 -12.87 12.62 -4.76
N LEU A 276 -11.75 11.99 -5.17
CA LEU A 276 -11.55 11.57 -6.56
C LEU A 276 -12.62 10.55 -7.02
N LEU A 277 -13.01 9.63 -6.14
CA LEU A 277 -14.03 8.62 -6.44
C LEU A 277 -15.43 9.24 -6.56
N ASN A 278 -15.76 10.24 -5.73
CA ASN A 278 -17.11 10.85 -5.69
C ASN A 278 -17.32 12.01 -6.69
N LYS A 279 -16.30 12.45 -7.41
CA LYS A 279 -16.34 13.65 -8.26
C LYS A 279 -17.40 13.64 -9.38
N ASP A 280 -17.98 12.49 -9.73
CA ASP A 280 -19.05 12.38 -10.75
C ASP A 280 -20.47 12.40 -10.16
N SER A 281 -20.63 12.16 -8.86
CA SER A 281 -21.97 12.12 -8.24
C SER A 281 -22.61 13.53 -8.22
N GLY A 282 -21.80 14.58 -8.15
CA GLY A 282 -22.27 15.97 -8.15
C GLY A 282 -22.67 16.51 -9.53
N SER A 283 -22.03 16.04 -10.62
CA SER A 283 -22.36 16.53 -11.95
C SER A 283 -23.61 15.89 -12.55
N SER A 284 -23.95 14.68 -12.13
CA SER A 284 -25.15 13.99 -12.58
C SER A 284 -26.44 14.48 -11.90
N SER A 285 -26.35 14.98 -10.66
CA SER A 285 -27.50 15.59 -9.95
C SER A 285 -27.84 16.97 -10.55
N LEU A 286 -26.84 17.81 -10.76
CA LEU A 286 -27.00 19.13 -11.39
C LEU A 286 -27.59 19.05 -12.81
N ASN A 287 -27.22 18.04 -13.60
CA ASN A 287 -27.81 17.83 -14.93
C ASN A 287 -29.24 17.26 -14.88
N ARG A 288 -29.59 16.49 -13.85
CA ARG A 288 -30.97 16.03 -13.65
C ARG A 288 -31.89 17.16 -13.19
N ASP A 289 -31.41 18.05 -12.33
CA ASP A 289 -32.18 19.18 -11.85
C ASP A 289 -32.38 20.22 -12.97
N LYS A 290 -31.34 20.55 -13.74
CA LYS A 290 -31.48 21.38 -14.96
C LYS A 290 -32.43 20.79 -16.01
N LYS A 291 -32.45 19.45 -16.16
CA LYS A 291 -33.36 18.80 -17.10
C LYS A 291 -34.81 18.76 -16.60
N ARG A 292 -35.02 18.78 -15.28
CA ARG A 292 -36.35 18.93 -14.68
C ARG A 292 -36.87 20.38 -14.79
N GLU A 293 -35.99 21.37 -14.57
CA GLU A 293 -36.36 22.79 -14.72
C GLU A 293 -36.66 23.21 -16.17
N MET A 294 -36.11 22.49 -17.18
CA MET A 294 -36.43 22.73 -18.61
C MET A 294 -37.68 21.99 -19.10
N MET A 295 -38.30 21.14 -18.26
CA MET A 295 -39.54 20.40 -18.60
C MET A 295 -40.78 20.92 -17.86
N VAL A 296 -40.65 22.00 -17.10
CA VAL A 296 -41.73 22.76 -16.47
C VAL A 296 -41.83 24.10 -17.15
#